data_4b0e6b7fb29526754e02e83d8250eeac
#
_entry.id   4b0e6b7fb29526754e02e83d8250eeac
#
_cell.length_a   1.000
_cell.length_b   1.000
_cell.length_c   1.000
_cell.angle_alpha   90.00
_cell.angle_beta   90.00
_cell.angle_gamma   90.00
#
_symmetry.space_group_name_H-M   'P 1'
#
loop_
_entity.id
_entity.type
_entity.pdbx_description
1 polymer ?
#
loop_
_entity_poly.entity_id
_entity_poly.type
_entity_poly.pdbx_seq_one_letter_code
_entity_poly.pdbx_strand_id
1 'polypeptide(L)'
;LDHFLPFDPAPIYALLHEAIYAQGEATRWSAERILAEWPDFDQARKGPIFFTGEMVYPWQFDEYRELQPLKEVAELLAEFEDWPSLYDVERLRSNEIPVVAAVYENDMYVERAFSLETAEVLRAKAWVTSQYEHDGLQHPRVLDRLMAMAAGLV
;
A
#
# COMPACT_ATOMS: atom_id res chain seq x y z
N LEU A 1 12.35 14.60 -17.14
CA LEU A 1 11.39 13.61 -17.65
C LEU A 1 11.55 12.28 -16.91
N ASP A 2 12.78 11.85 -16.67
CA ASP A 2 13.09 10.53 -16.07
C ASP A 2 12.47 10.31 -14.67
N HIS A 3 12.11 11.38 -13.96
CA HIS A 3 11.40 11.31 -12.68
C HIS A 3 9.87 11.22 -12.81
N PHE A 4 9.34 11.38 -14.02
CA PHE A 4 7.90 11.28 -14.29
C PHE A 4 7.48 9.99 -14.98
N LEU A 5 8.44 9.09 -15.23
CA LEU A 5 8.21 7.77 -15.81
C LEU A 5 8.60 6.69 -14.79
N PRO A 6 7.76 6.44 -13.78
CA PRO A 6 8.13 5.61 -12.63
C PRO A 6 8.46 4.16 -12.99
N PHE A 7 7.96 3.68 -14.14
CA PHE A 7 8.14 2.29 -14.54
C PHE A 7 9.31 2.05 -15.50
N ASP A 8 9.92 3.10 -16.04
CA ASP A 8 11.03 2.98 -17.00
C ASP A 8 12.20 2.15 -16.47
N PRO A 9 12.70 2.38 -15.23
CA PRO A 9 13.80 1.59 -14.68
C PRO A 9 13.39 0.21 -14.17
N ALA A 10 12.10 -0.03 -13.84
CA ALA A 10 11.66 -1.28 -13.23
C ALA A 10 10.16 -1.57 -13.50
N PRO A 11 9.79 -1.93 -14.73
CA PRO A 11 8.40 -2.18 -15.09
C PRO A 11 7.76 -3.34 -14.32
N ILE A 12 8.58 -4.21 -13.73
CA ILE A 12 8.11 -5.32 -12.90
C ILE A 12 7.28 -4.86 -11.69
N TYR A 13 7.50 -3.67 -11.16
CA TYR A 13 6.70 -3.14 -10.06
C TYR A 13 5.25 -2.89 -10.47
N ALA A 14 5.03 -2.39 -11.68
CA ALA A 14 3.67 -2.24 -12.20
C ALA A 14 2.98 -3.59 -12.37
N LEU A 15 3.70 -4.60 -12.89
CA LEU A 15 3.18 -5.95 -13.06
C LEU A 15 2.74 -6.59 -11.74
N LEU A 16 3.54 -6.42 -10.68
CA LEU A 16 3.29 -7.04 -9.38
C LEU A 16 2.29 -6.26 -8.52
N HIS A 17 1.95 -5.02 -8.89
CA HIS A 17 1.14 -4.13 -8.06
C HIS A 17 -0.21 -4.74 -7.68
N GLU A 18 -0.96 -5.28 -8.65
CA GLU A 18 -2.25 -5.94 -8.39
C GLU A 18 -2.10 -7.20 -7.51
N ALA A 19 -1.07 -7.98 -7.74
CA ALA A 19 -0.87 -9.27 -7.10
C ALA A 19 -0.29 -9.20 -5.69
N ILE A 20 0.42 -8.12 -5.33
CA ILE A 20 1.28 -8.08 -4.13
C ILE A 20 0.51 -8.25 -2.82
N TYR A 21 -0.75 -7.85 -2.77
CA TYR A 21 -1.62 -7.98 -1.61
C TYR A 21 -2.90 -8.80 -1.90
N ALA A 22 -2.96 -9.48 -3.04
CA ALA A 22 -4.09 -10.32 -3.39
C ALA A 22 -4.19 -11.53 -2.46
N GLN A 23 -5.40 -11.85 -2.01
CA GLN A 23 -5.70 -13.05 -1.21
C GLN A 23 -7.13 -13.51 -1.48
N GLY A 24 -7.27 -14.81 -1.68
CA GLY A 24 -8.56 -15.50 -1.73
C GLY A 24 -9.43 -15.25 -2.96
N GLU A 25 -9.23 -14.17 -3.68
CA GLU A 25 -10.04 -13.80 -4.84
C GLU A 25 -9.24 -13.02 -5.89
N ALA A 26 -9.78 -12.93 -7.11
CA ALA A 26 -9.21 -12.10 -8.17
C ALA A 26 -9.38 -10.61 -7.87
N THR A 27 -8.33 -9.85 -8.10
CA THR A 27 -8.34 -8.39 -7.87
C THR A 27 -9.16 -7.65 -8.92
N ARG A 28 -9.12 -8.10 -10.18
CA ARG A 28 -9.82 -7.51 -11.33
C ARG A 28 -9.64 -5.99 -11.40
N TRP A 29 -8.37 -5.57 -11.29
CA TRP A 29 -7.99 -4.17 -11.32
C TRP A 29 -8.69 -3.34 -10.23
N SER A 30 -8.39 -3.66 -8.98
CA SER A 30 -9.03 -3.07 -7.78
C SER A 30 -9.04 -1.56 -7.79
N ALA A 31 -7.93 -0.91 -8.18
CA ALA A 31 -7.84 0.54 -8.23
C ALA A 31 -8.81 1.14 -9.25
N GLU A 32 -8.96 0.54 -10.42
CA GLU A 32 -9.90 1.01 -11.46
C GLU A 32 -11.36 0.83 -11.01
N ARG A 33 -11.70 -0.31 -10.42
CA ARG A 33 -13.05 -0.57 -9.91
C ARG A 33 -13.44 0.43 -8.83
N ILE A 34 -12.54 0.67 -7.89
CA ILE A 34 -12.77 1.63 -6.81
C ILE A 34 -12.86 3.07 -7.37
N LEU A 35 -11.96 3.44 -8.29
CA LEU A 35 -11.97 4.76 -8.91
C LEU A 35 -13.32 5.08 -9.57
N ALA A 36 -13.95 4.09 -10.21
CA ALA A 36 -15.25 4.24 -10.84
C ALA A 36 -16.39 4.55 -9.85
N GLU A 37 -16.24 4.23 -8.58
CA GLU A 37 -17.20 4.49 -7.51
C GLU A 37 -17.05 5.90 -6.90
N TRP A 38 -15.95 6.61 -7.22
CA TRP A 38 -15.61 7.91 -6.62
C TRP A 38 -15.67 9.04 -7.64
N PRO A 39 -16.82 9.73 -7.78
CA PRO A 39 -17.00 10.78 -8.78
C PRO A 39 -16.09 12.00 -8.59
N ASP A 40 -15.46 12.14 -7.43
CA ASP A 40 -14.52 13.23 -7.15
C ASP A 40 -13.23 13.12 -7.98
N PHE A 41 -12.91 11.92 -8.46
CA PHE A 41 -11.76 11.67 -9.33
C PHE A 41 -12.10 11.73 -10.83
N ASP A 42 -13.34 12.00 -11.19
CA ASP A 42 -13.73 12.20 -12.59
C ASP A 42 -13.04 13.45 -13.16
N GLN A 43 -12.14 13.24 -14.12
CA GLN A 43 -11.39 14.32 -14.77
C GLN A 43 -12.28 15.27 -15.59
N ALA A 44 -13.49 14.84 -15.97
CA ALA A 44 -14.48 15.70 -16.65
C ALA A 44 -15.15 16.67 -15.69
N ARG A 45 -15.01 16.48 -14.39
CA ARG A 45 -15.58 17.35 -13.36
C ARG A 45 -14.91 18.73 -13.35
N LYS A 46 -15.69 19.78 -13.16
CA LYS A 46 -15.17 21.12 -12.93
C LYS A 46 -14.72 21.25 -11.46
N GLY A 47 -13.44 21.52 -11.24
CA GLY A 47 -12.90 21.68 -9.89
C GLY A 47 -11.43 21.28 -9.79
N PRO A 48 -10.92 21.11 -8.58
CA PRO A 48 -9.58 20.57 -8.38
C PRO A 48 -9.47 19.17 -8.96
N ILE A 49 -8.33 18.87 -9.58
CA ILE A 49 -8.00 17.52 -10.02
C ILE A 49 -7.33 16.83 -8.83
N PHE A 50 -7.87 15.67 -8.45
CA PHE A 50 -7.29 14.83 -7.43
C PHE A 50 -6.38 13.78 -8.06
N PHE A 51 -5.29 13.47 -7.37
CA PHE A 51 -4.38 12.41 -7.76
C PHE A 51 -4.75 11.12 -7.02
N THR A 52 -4.59 10.00 -7.69
CA THR A 52 -4.89 8.66 -7.15
C THR A 52 -3.71 7.98 -6.47
N GLY A 53 -2.61 8.72 -6.26
CA GLY A 53 -1.37 8.15 -5.72
C GLY A 53 -0.65 7.25 -6.73
N GLU A 54 0.02 6.23 -6.22
CA GLU A 54 0.86 5.32 -7.02
C GLU A 54 0.07 4.11 -7.53
N MET A 55 -1.24 4.25 -7.76
CA MET A 55 -2.07 3.17 -8.27
C MET A 55 -1.73 2.82 -9.72
N VAL A 56 -1.82 1.54 -10.03
CA VAL A 56 -1.62 1.01 -11.38
C VAL A 56 -2.97 0.63 -11.99
N TYR A 57 -3.17 1.06 -13.22
CA TYR A 57 -4.40 0.88 -13.97
C TYR A 57 -4.17 0.08 -15.26
N PRO A 58 -5.15 -0.67 -15.76
CA PRO A 58 -4.99 -1.47 -16.99
C PRO A 58 -4.57 -0.65 -18.20
N TRP A 59 -5.10 0.58 -18.36
CA TRP A 59 -4.78 1.46 -19.47
C TRP A 59 -3.30 1.84 -19.57
N GLN A 60 -2.56 1.82 -18.44
CA GLN A 60 -1.12 2.09 -18.42
C GLN A 60 -0.33 1.05 -19.21
N PHE A 61 -0.82 -0.20 -19.26
CA PHE A 61 -0.22 -1.27 -20.08
C PHE A 61 -0.49 -1.11 -21.57
N ASP A 62 -1.39 -0.22 -21.96
CA ASP A 62 -1.59 0.16 -23.36
C ASP A 62 -0.75 1.37 -23.76
N GLU A 63 -0.54 2.32 -22.84
CA GLU A 63 0.06 3.61 -23.15
C GLU A 63 1.56 3.66 -22.89
N TYR A 64 2.05 3.01 -21.82
CA TYR A 64 3.48 3.02 -21.49
C TYR A 64 4.21 1.90 -22.22
N ARG A 65 5.15 2.31 -23.08
CA ARG A 65 5.94 1.40 -23.93
C ARG A 65 6.59 0.27 -23.11
N GLU A 66 7.09 0.58 -21.93
CA GLU A 66 7.78 -0.35 -21.03
C GLU A 66 6.83 -1.39 -20.43
N LEU A 67 5.54 -1.06 -20.31
CA LEU A 67 4.51 -1.95 -19.76
C LEU A 67 3.80 -2.78 -20.83
N GLN A 68 3.74 -2.32 -22.07
CA GLN A 68 3.04 -3.04 -23.17
C GLN A 68 3.42 -4.52 -23.27
N PRO A 69 4.70 -4.92 -23.18
CA PRO A 69 5.07 -6.34 -23.27
C PRO A 69 4.56 -7.18 -22.07
N LEU A 70 4.16 -6.54 -20.98
CA LEU A 70 3.72 -7.19 -19.75
C LEU A 70 2.20 -7.27 -19.63
N LYS A 71 1.44 -6.66 -20.55
CA LYS A 71 -0.01 -6.54 -20.47
C LYS A 71 -0.70 -7.89 -20.30
N GLU A 72 -0.40 -8.86 -21.13
CA GLU A 72 -1.05 -10.18 -21.09
C GLU A 72 -0.83 -10.87 -19.71
N VAL A 73 0.35 -10.76 -19.16
CA VAL A 73 0.67 -11.32 -17.83
C VAL A 73 -0.04 -10.54 -16.73
N ALA A 74 -0.12 -9.22 -16.82
CA ALA A 74 -0.86 -8.40 -15.86
C ALA A 74 -2.35 -8.74 -15.83
N GLU A 75 -2.96 -8.94 -16.99
CA GLU A 75 -4.35 -9.39 -17.13
C GLU A 75 -4.58 -10.78 -16.49
N LEU A 76 -3.65 -11.72 -16.74
CA LEU A 76 -3.70 -13.05 -16.11
C LEU A 76 -3.61 -12.97 -14.60
N LEU A 77 -2.74 -12.11 -14.06
CA LEU A 77 -2.60 -11.93 -12.61
C LEU A 77 -3.84 -11.28 -12.00
N ALA A 78 -4.44 -10.30 -12.69
CA ALA A 78 -5.65 -9.63 -12.22
C ALA A 78 -6.87 -10.57 -12.15
N GLU A 79 -6.94 -11.57 -13.05
CA GLU A 79 -8.02 -12.57 -13.10
C GLU A 79 -7.72 -13.85 -12.28
N PHE A 80 -6.55 -13.97 -11.70
CA PHE A 80 -6.20 -15.16 -10.91
C PHE A 80 -6.98 -15.16 -9.59
N GLU A 81 -7.69 -16.28 -9.29
CA GLU A 81 -8.62 -16.38 -8.15
C GLU A 81 -8.02 -17.13 -6.94
N ASP A 82 -7.05 -18.01 -7.16
CA ASP A 82 -6.53 -18.92 -6.13
C ASP A 82 -5.36 -18.31 -5.33
N TRP A 83 -5.44 -17.02 -4.99
CA TRP A 83 -4.43 -16.37 -4.16
C TRP A 83 -4.43 -16.96 -2.74
N PRO A 84 -3.28 -17.41 -2.22
CA PRO A 84 -3.20 -17.89 -0.84
C PRO A 84 -3.38 -16.72 0.15
N SER A 85 -3.74 -17.06 1.38
CA SER A 85 -3.69 -16.08 2.47
C SER A 85 -2.25 -15.59 2.67
N LEU A 86 -2.07 -14.28 2.74
CA LEU A 86 -0.75 -13.67 2.95
C LEU A 86 -0.23 -13.87 4.38
N TYR A 87 -1.15 -13.94 5.34
CA TYR A 87 -0.82 -13.98 6.75
C TYR A 87 -1.62 -15.05 7.49
N ASP A 88 -0.97 -15.73 8.40
CA ASP A 88 -1.62 -16.57 9.41
C ASP A 88 -1.99 -15.69 10.62
N VAL A 89 -3.20 -15.17 10.61
CA VAL A 89 -3.72 -14.23 11.62
C VAL A 89 -3.73 -14.86 13.03
N GLU A 90 -4.05 -16.16 13.13
CA GLU A 90 -4.08 -16.85 14.43
C GLU A 90 -2.66 -16.98 15.02
N ARG A 91 -1.70 -17.26 14.18
CA ARG A 91 -0.29 -17.27 14.57
C ARG A 91 0.20 -15.87 14.99
N LEU A 92 -0.22 -14.83 14.26
CA LEU A 92 0.11 -13.45 14.62
C LEU A 92 -0.52 -13.04 15.97
N ARG A 93 -1.75 -13.44 16.24
CA ARG A 93 -2.41 -13.21 17.53
C ARG A 93 -1.73 -13.90 18.70
N SER A 94 -1.07 -15.02 18.44
CA SER A 94 -0.28 -15.78 19.43
C SER A 94 1.16 -15.31 19.56
N ASN A 95 1.52 -14.18 18.93
CA ASN A 95 2.87 -13.64 18.97
C ASN A 95 3.26 -13.26 20.41
N GLU A 96 4.42 -13.74 20.86
CA GLU A 96 5.01 -13.44 22.16
C GLU A 96 6.18 -12.44 22.07
N ILE A 97 6.60 -12.12 20.83
CA ILE A 97 7.70 -11.17 20.60
C ILE A 97 7.16 -9.75 20.77
N PRO A 98 7.77 -8.91 21.61
CA PRO A 98 7.38 -7.53 21.74
C PRO A 98 7.46 -6.78 20.40
N VAL A 99 6.36 -6.15 20.00
CA VAL A 99 6.28 -5.34 18.79
C VAL A 99 5.93 -3.91 19.17
N VAL A 100 6.61 -2.97 18.56
CA VAL A 100 6.31 -1.54 18.65
C VAL A 100 6.14 -0.98 17.25
N ALA A 101 5.22 -0.05 17.07
CA ALA A 101 4.92 0.53 15.78
C ALA A 101 4.70 2.04 15.89
N ALA A 102 5.23 2.79 14.91
CA ALA A 102 4.77 4.15 14.64
C ALA A 102 3.63 4.09 13.65
N VAL A 103 2.53 4.73 13.96
CA VAL A 103 1.36 4.86 13.08
C VAL A 103 1.17 6.33 12.78
N TYR A 104 1.29 6.70 11.52
CA TYR A 104 1.19 8.10 11.12
C TYR A 104 -0.26 8.47 10.84
N GLU A 105 -0.72 9.56 11.47
CA GLU A 105 -2.14 9.94 11.45
C GLU A 105 -2.60 10.39 10.07
N ASN A 106 -1.71 11.03 9.30
CA ASN A 106 -1.99 11.60 7.99
C ASN A 106 -1.20 10.90 6.88
N ASP A 107 -0.86 9.61 7.08
CA ASP A 107 -0.16 8.82 6.05
C ASP A 107 -1.05 8.67 4.81
N MET A 108 -0.58 9.13 3.66
CA MET A 108 -1.34 9.04 2.41
C MET A 108 -1.16 7.71 1.68
N TYR A 109 -0.28 6.83 2.15
CA TYR A 109 -0.01 5.52 1.55
C TYR A 109 -0.58 4.37 2.38
N VAL A 110 -0.62 4.53 3.70
CA VAL A 110 -1.06 3.48 4.62
C VAL A 110 -2.19 4.01 5.50
N GLU A 111 -3.38 3.48 5.30
CA GLU A 111 -4.56 3.85 6.07
C GLU A 111 -4.35 3.56 7.56
N ARG A 112 -4.51 4.59 8.39
CA ARG A 112 -4.31 4.51 9.84
C ARG A 112 -5.15 3.43 10.50
N ALA A 113 -6.40 3.27 10.06
CA ALA A 113 -7.31 2.28 10.65
C ALA A 113 -6.77 0.86 10.46
N PHE A 114 -6.28 0.51 9.28
CA PHE A 114 -5.68 -0.80 9.01
C PHE A 114 -4.38 -1.01 9.78
N SER A 115 -3.57 0.04 9.96
CA SER A 115 -2.36 -0.03 10.77
C SER A 115 -2.69 -0.35 12.23
N LEU A 116 -3.74 0.26 12.79
CA LEU A 116 -4.18 0.00 14.16
C LEU A 116 -4.78 -1.40 14.32
N GLU A 117 -5.57 -1.87 13.35
CA GLU A 117 -6.07 -3.25 13.34
C GLU A 117 -4.91 -4.26 13.33
N THR A 118 -3.90 -4.03 12.49
CA THR A 118 -2.70 -4.87 12.44
C THR A 118 -1.94 -4.84 13.79
N ALA A 119 -1.82 -3.67 14.39
CA ALA A 119 -1.18 -3.52 15.69
C ALA A 119 -1.93 -4.29 16.78
N GLU A 120 -3.26 -4.28 16.76
CA GLU A 120 -4.10 -5.05 17.68
C GLU A 120 -3.88 -6.56 17.51
N VAL A 121 -3.91 -7.05 16.27
CA VAL A 121 -3.65 -8.47 15.94
C VAL A 121 -2.28 -8.91 16.47
N LEU A 122 -1.26 -8.09 16.32
CA LEU A 122 0.10 -8.35 16.77
C LEU A 122 0.32 -8.09 18.26
N ARG A 123 -0.65 -7.52 18.97
CA ARG A 123 -0.52 -6.98 20.34
C ARG A 123 0.62 -5.98 20.43
N ALA A 124 0.82 -5.18 19.38
CA ALA A 124 1.87 -4.20 19.31
C ALA A 124 1.52 -2.95 20.13
N LYS A 125 2.54 -2.33 20.72
CA LYS A 125 2.39 -0.97 21.26
C LYS A 125 2.48 0.01 20.10
N ALA A 126 1.34 0.60 19.72
CA ALA A 126 1.28 1.60 18.67
C ALA A 126 1.50 3.02 19.23
N TRP A 127 2.39 3.77 18.62
CA TRP A 127 2.52 5.20 18.80
C TRP A 127 1.89 5.92 17.63
N VAL A 128 0.69 6.46 17.83
CA VAL A 128 0.00 7.28 16.82
C VAL A 128 0.55 8.70 16.87
N THR A 129 0.91 9.26 15.72
CA THR A 129 1.50 10.59 15.65
C THR A 129 1.14 11.31 14.36
N SER A 130 0.86 12.62 14.48
CA SER A 130 0.69 13.56 13.36
C SER A 130 1.95 14.39 13.08
N GLN A 131 3.06 14.13 13.78
CA GLN A 131 4.32 14.87 13.63
C GLN A 131 5.14 14.39 12.43
N TYR A 132 4.86 13.21 11.94
CA TYR A 132 5.54 12.57 10.82
C TYR A 132 4.49 11.96 9.90
N GLU A 133 4.88 11.70 8.67
CA GLU A 133 4.09 11.04 7.66
C GLU A 133 4.82 9.77 7.16
N HIS A 134 4.53 9.27 5.98
CA HIS A 134 5.06 8.01 5.46
C HIS A 134 6.60 7.88 5.51
N ASP A 135 7.31 8.99 5.39
CA ASP A 135 8.77 9.07 5.49
C ASP A 135 9.32 9.05 6.92
N GLY A 136 8.45 8.91 7.92
CA GLY A 136 8.79 9.06 9.33
C GLY A 136 10.01 8.25 9.78
N LEU A 137 10.19 7.02 9.28
CA LEU A 137 11.37 6.20 9.62
C LEU A 137 12.70 6.77 9.14
N GLN A 138 12.69 7.73 8.22
CA GLN A 138 13.90 8.44 7.81
C GLN A 138 14.37 9.45 8.87
N HIS A 139 13.51 9.76 9.85
CA HIS A 139 13.84 10.65 10.95
C HIS A 139 14.40 9.86 12.15
N PRO A 140 15.65 10.11 12.57
CA PRO A 140 16.29 9.37 13.66
C PRO A 140 15.47 9.34 14.96
N ARG A 141 14.76 10.42 15.26
CA ARG A 141 13.91 10.54 16.47
C ARG A 141 12.77 9.51 16.50
N VAL A 142 12.28 9.07 15.34
CA VAL A 142 11.23 8.04 15.28
C VAL A 142 11.82 6.71 15.71
N LEU A 143 12.99 6.35 15.19
CA LEU A 143 13.68 5.13 15.59
C LEU A 143 14.06 5.15 17.06
N ASP A 144 14.63 6.26 17.57
CA ASP A 144 14.98 6.41 18.98
C ASP A 144 13.76 6.18 19.88
N ARG A 145 12.61 6.75 19.51
CA ARG A 145 11.37 6.55 20.28
C ARG A 145 10.88 5.11 20.24
N LEU A 146 10.90 4.46 19.07
CA LEU A 146 10.52 3.04 18.94
C LEU A 146 11.43 2.15 19.78
N MET A 147 12.73 2.42 19.77
CA MET A 147 13.70 1.69 20.60
C MET A 147 13.43 1.89 22.10
N ALA A 148 13.11 3.11 22.53
CA ALA A 148 12.73 3.41 23.90
C ALA A 148 11.42 2.69 24.30
N MET A 149 10.42 2.66 23.43
CA MET A 149 9.17 1.91 23.65
C MET A 149 9.43 0.40 23.76
N ALA A 150 10.26 -0.16 22.91
CA ALA A 150 10.65 -1.57 22.95
C ALA A 150 11.37 -1.93 24.26
N ALA A 151 12.20 -1.02 24.75
CA ALA A 151 12.90 -1.16 26.03
C ALA A 151 12.00 -0.89 27.26
N GLY A 152 10.75 -0.47 27.07
CA GLY A 152 9.83 -0.13 28.16
C GLY A 152 10.19 1.18 28.91
N LEU A 153 10.91 2.09 28.26
CA LEU A 153 11.35 3.36 28.84
C LEU A 153 10.35 4.50 28.66
N VAL A 154 9.38 4.35 27.74
CA VAL A 154 8.29 5.29 27.43
C VAL A 154 7.02 4.56 27.07
#